data_1e82bb6109016b50eeb84e2c9f4bbf76
#
_entry.id   1e82bb6109016b50eeb84e2c9f4bbf76
#
_cell.length_a   1.000
_cell.length_b   1.000
_cell.length_c   1.000
_cell.angle_alpha   90.00
_cell.angle_beta   90.00
_cell.angle_gamma   90.00
#
_symmetry.space_group_name_H-M   'P 1'
#
loop_
_entity.id
_entity.type
_entity.pdbx_description
1 polymer ?
#
loop_
_entity_poly.entity_id
_entity_poly.type
_entity_poly.pdbx_seq_one_letter_code
_entity_poly.pdbx_strand_id
1 'polypeptide(L)'
;MSPAVSAPAGAGTGPGRRVRAASATGSTGATRATVLLRPARSTWAWVLAAAVTAALLLLVFRVLVTTQTGQLAEFMALEAATHRLEGLRGSTLTVLNRLPEIVGVAGVGVFLVLTVYRRRWFASLVAAMAFGAANLTTQLLKNWVLVRPDLDNGVPYYTGNSLPSGHTTFAAAAVVAVFLMVAPRWRPLTAAVGAVFATAVGAGTFIETWHRPADMVAAYLVAAFWGLVAGYVILRTGPDWNIRGTRTARHPHPGGHPLWDVALWVTGGAMLLGAWWGFESAGGTAALTAEPDWYSGWHFLYGVLFATGPGLLVFAALSGFFRWQSGRRRLAAPRD
;
A
#
# COMPACT_ATOMS: atom_id res chain seq x y z
N MET A 1 -55.97 42.76 21.84
CA MET A 1 -54.61 42.81 22.40
C MET A 1 -53.82 41.69 21.80
N SER A 2 -53.05 42.01 20.77
CA SER A 2 -51.99 41.12 20.28
C SER A 2 -50.76 41.25 21.16
N PRO A 3 -49.86 40.19 21.16
CA PRO A 3 -48.68 40.43 20.37
C PRO A 3 -48.23 39.21 19.54
N ALA A 4 -47.44 39.62 18.53
CA ALA A 4 -46.75 38.86 17.52
C ALA A 4 -45.78 37.78 18.05
N VAL A 5 -45.66 36.66 17.32
CA VAL A 5 -44.59 35.69 17.47
C VAL A 5 -43.81 35.64 16.18
N SER A 6 -42.56 36.06 16.27
CA SER A 6 -41.54 35.99 15.24
C SER A 6 -40.99 34.60 15.13
N ALA A 7 -40.80 34.11 13.90
CA ALA A 7 -40.05 32.92 13.58
C ALA A 7 -38.53 33.21 13.58
N PRO A 8 -37.66 32.28 13.94
CA PRO A 8 -36.25 32.37 13.62
C PRO A 8 -35.87 31.44 12.46
N ALA A 9 -35.39 32.02 11.41
CA ALA A 9 -34.55 31.33 10.43
C ALA A 9 -33.17 31.16 11.02
N GLY A 10 -32.67 29.94 11.05
CA GLY A 10 -31.32 29.62 11.50
C GLY A 10 -30.66 28.57 10.61
N ALA A 11 -30.13 28.99 9.46
CA ALA A 11 -29.20 28.18 8.69
C ALA A 11 -27.80 28.34 9.30
N GLY A 12 -27.35 27.37 10.09
CA GLY A 12 -26.02 27.32 10.65
C GLY A 12 -25.00 26.86 9.62
N THR A 13 -24.28 27.79 9.03
CA THR A 13 -23.03 27.52 8.28
C THR A 13 -21.91 27.42 9.31
N GLY A 14 -21.30 26.23 9.46
CA GLY A 14 -20.20 25.97 10.37
C GLY A 14 -18.95 26.82 10.04
N PRO A 15 -18.19 27.25 11.05
CA PRO A 15 -17.10 28.20 10.89
C PRO A 15 -15.86 27.56 10.26
N GLY A 16 -15.47 28.06 9.09
CA GLY A 16 -14.13 27.82 8.54
C GLY A 16 -13.07 28.42 9.46
N ARG A 17 -12.23 27.57 10.04
CA ARG A 17 -11.16 27.95 10.97
C ARG A 17 -10.13 28.83 10.24
N ARG A 18 -10.04 30.09 10.61
CA ARG A 18 -9.01 31.03 10.15
C ARG A 18 -7.72 30.79 10.94
N VAL A 19 -6.66 30.39 10.26
CA VAL A 19 -5.32 30.35 10.85
C VAL A 19 -4.71 31.72 10.68
N ARG A 20 -4.49 32.44 11.79
CA ARG A 20 -3.73 33.69 11.81
C ARG A 20 -2.24 33.39 11.61
N ALA A 21 -1.66 33.91 10.55
CA ALA A 21 -0.20 33.93 10.38
C ALA A 21 0.36 35.11 11.20
N ALA A 22 1.42 34.85 11.97
CA ALA A 22 2.13 35.85 12.76
C ALA A 22 2.74 36.93 11.86
N SER A 23 2.66 38.18 12.32
CA SER A 23 3.10 39.37 11.63
C SER A 23 4.62 39.53 11.64
N ALA A 24 5.21 39.72 10.45
CA ALA A 24 6.49 40.40 10.29
C ALA A 24 6.20 41.80 9.75
N THR A 25 6.61 42.81 10.47
CA THR A 25 6.51 44.23 10.10
C THR A 25 7.51 44.57 9.01
N GLY A 26 6.98 44.97 7.85
CA GLY A 26 7.72 45.56 6.73
C GLY A 26 6.72 46.14 5.75
N SER A 27 6.66 47.48 5.69
CA SER A 27 5.73 48.31 4.91
C SER A 27 5.99 48.21 3.40
N THR A 28 5.14 47.52 2.69
CA THR A 28 4.73 47.82 1.30
C THR A 28 3.39 47.16 1.07
N GLY A 29 2.40 47.88 0.57
CA GLY A 29 1.01 47.48 0.45
C GLY A 29 0.75 46.28 -0.49
N ALA A 30 1.16 45.10 -0.09
CA ALA A 30 0.78 43.85 -0.74
C ALA A 30 -0.47 43.33 -0.04
N THR A 31 -1.60 43.38 -0.70
CA THR A 31 -2.87 42.78 -0.27
C THR A 31 -2.63 41.32 0.10
N ARG A 32 -2.73 40.97 1.38
CA ARG A 32 -2.53 39.58 1.88
C ARG A 32 -3.63 38.71 1.26
N ALA A 33 -3.27 37.91 0.28
CA ALA A 33 -4.15 36.89 -0.24
C ALA A 33 -4.52 35.88 0.86
N THR A 34 -5.79 35.82 1.22
CA THR A 34 -6.29 34.86 2.22
C THR A 34 -6.30 33.46 1.59
N VAL A 35 -5.51 32.55 2.11
CA VAL A 35 -5.48 31.16 1.63
C VAL A 35 -6.65 30.40 2.26
N LEU A 36 -7.63 30.03 1.46
CA LEU A 36 -8.74 29.17 1.88
C LEU A 36 -8.32 27.71 1.72
N LEU A 37 -8.39 26.96 2.83
CA LEU A 37 -8.18 25.51 2.84
C LEU A 37 -9.51 24.81 2.60
N ARG A 38 -9.61 24.03 1.54
CA ARG A 38 -10.74 23.11 1.36
C ARG A 38 -10.44 21.86 2.19
N PRO A 39 -11.34 21.44 3.12
CA PRO A 39 -11.13 20.26 3.95
C PRO A 39 -11.03 18.99 3.10
N ALA A 40 -10.33 18.01 3.60
CA ALA A 40 -10.26 16.68 3.01
C ALA A 40 -11.67 16.06 2.92
N ARG A 41 -11.86 15.20 1.93
CA ARG A 41 -13.14 14.53 1.69
C ARG A 41 -13.42 13.48 2.77
N SER A 42 -14.68 13.13 2.88
CA SER A 42 -15.37 12.16 3.72
C SER A 42 -14.53 11.17 4.55
N THR A 43 -14.71 11.18 5.87
CA THR A 43 -14.20 10.17 6.82
C THR A 43 -14.59 8.75 6.44
N TRP A 44 -15.80 8.54 5.94
CA TRP A 44 -16.28 7.24 5.52
C TRP A 44 -15.45 6.59 4.43
N ALA A 45 -14.84 7.38 3.56
CA ALA A 45 -13.97 6.84 2.52
C ALA A 45 -12.72 6.13 3.09
N TRP A 46 -12.17 6.63 4.19
CA TRP A 46 -11.04 6.00 4.87
C TRP A 46 -11.44 4.68 5.53
N VAL A 47 -12.59 4.67 6.21
CA VAL A 47 -13.13 3.45 6.83
C VAL A 47 -13.45 2.41 5.76
N LEU A 48 -14.10 2.82 4.67
CA LEU A 48 -14.42 1.92 3.56
C LEU A 48 -13.15 1.36 2.90
N ALA A 49 -12.14 2.20 2.64
CA ALA A 49 -10.89 1.74 2.04
C ALA A 49 -10.17 0.73 2.95
N ALA A 50 -10.14 0.98 4.27
CA ALA A 50 -9.57 0.04 5.23
C ALA A 50 -10.38 -1.26 5.31
N ALA A 51 -11.71 -1.18 5.31
CA ALA A 51 -12.58 -2.35 5.29
C ALA A 51 -12.43 -3.18 4.02
N VAL A 52 -12.31 -2.53 2.85
CA VAL A 52 -12.04 -3.22 1.57
C VAL A 52 -10.69 -3.94 1.60
N THR A 53 -9.64 -3.30 2.14
CA THR A 53 -8.32 -3.95 2.26
C THR A 53 -8.37 -5.19 3.16
N ALA A 54 -9.08 -5.10 4.29
CA ALA A 54 -9.29 -6.25 5.18
C ALA A 54 -10.12 -7.36 4.54
N ALA A 55 -11.19 -6.98 3.81
CA ALA A 55 -12.02 -7.95 3.08
C ALA A 55 -11.24 -8.66 1.97
N LEU A 56 -10.38 -7.94 1.22
CA LEU A 56 -9.51 -8.54 0.22
C LEU A 56 -8.49 -9.51 0.85
N LEU A 57 -7.93 -9.18 2.02
CA LEU A 57 -7.04 -10.09 2.74
C LEU A 57 -7.78 -11.38 3.12
N LEU A 58 -8.99 -11.27 3.67
CA LEU A 58 -9.82 -12.43 3.99
C LEU A 58 -10.20 -13.24 2.73
N LEU A 59 -10.47 -12.57 1.62
CA LEU A 59 -10.76 -13.23 0.34
C LEU A 59 -9.55 -14.03 -0.14
N VAL A 60 -8.35 -13.44 -0.13
CA VAL A 60 -7.10 -14.12 -0.48
C VAL A 60 -6.91 -15.37 0.39
N PHE A 61 -7.08 -15.23 1.70
CA PHE A 61 -7.00 -16.37 2.61
C PHE A 61 -8.06 -17.44 2.28
N ARG A 62 -9.32 -17.05 2.11
CA ARG A 62 -10.41 -17.98 1.82
C ARG A 62 -10.23 -18.71 0.49
N VAL A 63 -9.80 -18.02 -0.56
CA VAL A 63 -9.68 -18.61 -1.90
C VAL A 63 -8.41 -19.44 -2.04
N LEU A 64 -7.27 -18.94 -1.57
CA LEU A 64 -5.98 -19.57 -1.86
C LEU A 64 -5.50 -20.50 -0.74
N VAL A 65 -5.87 -20.23 0.52
CA VAL A 65 -5.38 -21.05 1.64
C VAL A 65 -6.39 -22.10 2.08
N THR A 66 -7.70 -21.84 1.95
CA THR A 66 -8.72 -22.76 2.47
C THR A 66 -9.46 -23.59 1.42
N THR A 67 -9.07 -23.50 0.13
CA THR A 67 -9.62 -24.36 -0.93
C THR A 67 -8.57 -25.31 -1.49
N GLN A 68 -9.01 -26.45 -1.98
CA GLN A 68 -8.11 -27.44 -2.62
C GLN A 68 -7.42 -26.83 -3.85
N THR A 69 -8.18 -26.18 -4.74
CA THR A 69 -7.65 -25.53 -5.95
C THR A 69 -6.59 -24.48 -5.60
N GLY A 70 -6.86 -23.64 -4.60
CA GLY A 70 -5.92 -22.61 -4.17
C GLY A 70 -4.63 -23.19 -3.62
N GLN A 71 -4.73 -24.20 -2.73
CA GLN A 71 -3.56 -24.84 -2.15
C GLN A 71 -2.70 -25.55 -3.21
N LEU A 72 -3.32 -26.26 -4.14
CA LEU A 72 -2.63 -26.95 -5.23
C LEU A 72 -1.96 -25.96 -6.19
N ALA A 73 -2.65 -24.89 -6.59
CA ALA A 73 -2.05 -23.87 -7.45
C ALA A 73 -0.83 -23.20 -6.82
N GLU A 74 -0.90 -22.87 -5.52
CA GLU A 74 0.24 -22.28 -4.80
C GLU A 74 1.39 -23.29 -4.63
N PHE A 75 1.06 -24.55 -4.37
CA PHE A 75 2.05 -25.62 -4.23
C PHE A 75 2.81 -25.85 -5.55
N MET A 76 2.09 -26.01 -6.65
CA MET A 76 2.72 -26.19 -7.97
C MET A 76 3.60 -24.99 -8.39
N ALA A 77 3.18 -23.77 -8.07
CA ALA A 77 4.02 -22.60 -8.29
C ALA A 77 5.31 -22.64 -7.49
N LEU A 78 5.23 -23.05 -6.22
CA LEU A 78 6.38 -23.14 -5.31
C LEU A 78 7.35 -24.25 -5.73
N GLU A 79 6.82 -25.44 -6.08
CA GLU A 79 7.62 -26.55 -6.59
C GLU A 79 8.32 -26.20 -7.90
N ALA A 80 7.62 -25.54 -8.83
CA ALA A 80 8.23 -25.03 -10.06
C ALA A 80 9.37 -24.04 -9.80
N ALA A 81 9.26 -23.19 -8.76
CA ALA A 81 10.34 -22.31 -8.34
C ALA A 81 11.53 -23.12 -7.78
N THR A 82 11.26 -24.15 -6.99
CA THR A 82 12.28 -25.04 -6.42
C THR A 82 13.12 -25.70 -7.53
N HIS A 83 12.48 -26.33 -8.50
CA HIS A 83 13.18 -27.06 -9.57
C HIS A 83 13.90 -26.16 -10.57
N ARG A 84 13.30 -25.01 -10.92
CA ARG A 84 13.91 -24.12 -11.92
C ARG A 84 15.15 -23.39 -11.42
N LEU A 85 15.27 -23.17 -10.14
CA LEU A 85 16.32 -22.34 -9.56
C LEU A 85 17.40 -23.15 -8.87
N GLU A 86 17.31 -24.48 -8.90
CA GLU A 86 18.28 -25.38 -8.28
C GLU A 86 19.72 -25.10 -8.71
N GLY A 87 19.96 -24.75 -9.99
CA GLY A 87 21.26 -24.37 -10.53
C GLY A 87 21.70 -22.91 -10.21
N LEU A 88 20.79 -22.05 -9.73
CA LEU A 88 21.08 -20.64 -9.44
C LEU A 88 21.25 -20.36 -7.94
N ARG A 89 21.03 -21.36 -7.08
CA ARG A 89 20.97 -21.24 -5.60
C ARG A 89 22.28 -20.82 -4.92
N GLY A 90 23.40 -20.70 -5.61
CA GLY A 90 24.67 -20.40 -4.94
C GLY A 90 24.91 -18.90 -4.71
N SER A 91 25.26 -18.17 -5.78
CA SER A 91 25.71 -16.78 -5.67
C SER A 91 24.58 -15.74 -5.71
N THR A 92 23.55 -16.00 -6.52
CA THR A 92 22.42 -15.07 -6.70
C THR A 92 21.56 -14.99 -5.44
N LEU A 93 21.38 -16.11 -4.74
CA LEU A 93 20.61 -16.20 -3.51
C LEU A 93 21.27 -15.45 -2.35
N THR A 94 22.61 -15.41 -2.28
CA THR A 94 23.32 -14.64 -1.24
C THR A 94 23.04 -13.14 -1.35
N VAL A 95 22.92 -12.62 -2.57
CA VAL A 95 22.57 -11.21 -2.80
C VAL A 95 21.10 -10.95 -2.44
N LEU A 96 20.18 -11.82 -2.87
CA LEU A 96 18.76 -11.73 -2.53
C LEU A 96 18.49 -11.85 -1.03
N ASN A 97 19.22 -12.68 -0.31
CA ASN A 97 19.10 -12.84 1.14
C ASN A 97 19.46 -11.56 1.91
N ARG A 98 20.43 -10.79 1.42
CA ARG A 98 20.86 -9.53 2.06
C ARG A 98 20.06 -8.31 1.60
N LEU A 99 19.38 -8.41 0.47
CA LEU A 99 18.64 -7.28 -0.10
C LEU A 99 17.57 -6.71 0.85
N PRO A 100 16.75 -7.52 1.57
CA PRO A 100 15.77 -7.02 2.52
C PRO A 100 16.41 -6.24 3.68
N GLU A 101 17.57 -6.70 4.18
CA GLU A 101 18.29 -6.04 5.28
C GLU A 101 18.87 -4.70 4.82
N ILE A 102 19.58 -4.68 3.69
CA ILE A 102 20.21 -3.47 3.15
C ILE A 102 19.16 -2.38 2.90
N VAL A 103 18.05 -2.76 2.28
CA VAL A 103 17.01 -1.80 1.92
C VAL A 103 16.11 -1.47 3.09
N GLY A 104 15.96 -2.38 4.06
CA GLY A 104 15.35 -2.08 5.36
C GLY A 104 16.13 -0.97 6.08
N VAL A 105 17.45 -1.09 6.16
CA VAL A 105 18.34 -0.04 6.74
C VAL A 105 18.25 1.26 5.95
N ALA A 106 18.29 1.20 4.61
CA ALA A 106 18.14 2.37 3.75
C ALA A 106 16.77 3.05 3.95
N GLY A 107 15.68 2.27 4.03
CA GLY A 107 14.33 2.77 4.30
C GLY A 107 14.22 3.48 5.65
N VAL A 108 14.80 2.91 6.69
CA VAL A 108 14.90 3.55 8.02
C VAL A 108 15.71 4.84 7.93
N GLY A 109 16.84 4.83 7.24
CA GLY A 109 17.66 6.03 7.04
C GLY A 109 16.89 7.16 6.34
N VAL A 110 16.21 6.85 5.23
CA VAL A 110 15.34 7.81 4.52
C VAL A 110 14.21 8.32 5.41
N PHE A 111 13.58 7.45 6.17
CA PHE A 111 12.51 7.83 7.10
C PHE A 111 13.01 8.80 8.18
N LEU A 112 14.16 8.52 8.80
CA LEU A 112 14.77 9.39 9.81
C LEU A 112 15.16 10.75 9.22
N VAL A 113 15.80 10.78 8.05
CA VAL A 113 16.15 12.02 7.33
C VAL A 113 14.89 12.85 7.05
N LEU A 114 13.83 12.23 6.54
CA LEU A 114 12.56 12.93 6.29
C LEU A 114 11.92 13.44 7.58
N THR A 115 12.00 12.68 8.67
CA THR A 115 11.49 13.10 9.99
C THR A 115 12.16 14.37 10.48
N VAL A 116 13.50 14.40 10.47
CA VAL A 116 14.30 15.55 10.89
C VAL A 116 14.10 16.74 9.95
N TYR A 117 14.20 16.51 8.63
CA TYR A 117 14.08 17.57 7.62
C TYR A 117 12.70 18.22 7.63
N ARG A 118 11.62 17.43 7.74
CA ARG A 118 10.25 17.95 7.71
C ARG A 118 9.71 18.36 9.06
N ARG A 119 10.41 17.99 10.16
CA ARG A 119 10.05 18.33 11.55
C ARG A 119 8.59 17.98 11.90
N ARG A 120 8.05 16.89 11.34
CA ARG A 120 6.67 16.44 11.57
C ARG A 120 6.66 15.25 12.53
N TRP A 121 7.15 15.47 13.73
CA TRP A 121 7.37 14.42 14.74
C TRP A 121 6.16 13.55 15.02
N PHE A 122 4.97 14.17 15.15
CA PHE A 122 3.73 13.40 15.37
C PHE A 122 3.41 12.49 14.17
N ALA A 123 3.48 12.99 12.94
CA ALA A 123 3.24 12.19 11.75
C ALA A 123 4.25 11.05 11.61
N SER A 124 5.52 11.30 11.97
CA SER A 124 6.57 10.28 12.00
C SER A 124 6.30 9.22 13.05
N LEU A 125 5.86 9.61 14.24
CA LEU A 125 5.48 8.66 15.29
C LEU A 125 4.32 7.77 14.83
N VAL A 126 3.26 8.35 14.26
CA VAL A 126 2.11 7.59 13.74
C VAL A 126 2.54 6.65 12.60
N ALA A 127 3.41 7.09 11.70
CA ALA A 127 3.92 6.24 10.61
C ALA A 127 4.80 5.09 11.15
N ALA A 128 5.64 5.34 12.15
CA ALA A 128 6.43 4.32 12.82
C ALA A 128 5.55 3.30 13.58
N MET A 129 4.51 3.80 14.26
CA MET A 129 3.52 2.93 14.92
C MET A 129 2.78 2.05 13.91
N ALA A 130 2.39 2.60 12.75
CA ALA A 130 1.75 1.82 11.68
C ALA A 130 2.68 0.75 11.10
N PHE A 131 3.97 1.06 10.95
CA PHE A 131 4.97 0.08 10.57
C PHE A 131 5.05 -1.07 11.58
N GLY A 132 5.17 -0.75 12.88
CA GLY A 132 5.18 -1.75 13.95
C GLY A 132 3.89 -2.57 14.01
N ALA A 133 2.74 -1.90 13.89
CA ALA A 133 1.43 -2.53 13.89
C ALA A 133 1.22 -3.47 12.69
N ALA A 134 1.70 -3.12 11.49
CA ALA A 134 1.65 -4.00 10.32
C ALA A 134 2.45 -5.28 10.56
N ASN A 135 3.67 -5.16 11.08
CA ASN A 135 4.52 -6.31 11.40
C ASN A 135 3.92 -7.17 12.51
N LEU A 136 3.41 -6.56 13.59
CA LEU A 136 2.74 -7.27 14.67
C LEU A 136 1.48 -8.01 14.16
N THR A 137 0.65 -7.32 13.36
CA THR A 137 -0.54 -7.94 12.74
C THR A 137 -0.16 -9.15 11.90
N THR A 138 0.90 -9.07 11.12
CA THR A 138 1.43 -10.20 10.34
C THR A 138 1.78 -11.39 11.23
N GLN A 139 2.48 -11.17 12.34
CA GLN A 139 2.82 -12.25 13.28
C GLN A 139 1.58 -12.85 13.96
N LEU A 140 0.64 -11.99 14.37
CA LEU A 140 -0.62 -12.44 14.97
C LEU A 140 -1.46 -13.26 13.99
N LEU A 141 -1.63 -12.77 12.75
CA LEU A 141 -2.37 -13.50 11.71
C LEU A 141 -1.72 -14.84 11.39
N LYS A 142 -0.39 -14.85 11.22
CA LYS A 142 0.36 -16.05 10.83
C LYS A 142 0.33 -17.14 11.89
N ASN A 143 0.51 -16.76 13.15
CA ASN A 143 0.78 -17.74 14.19
C ASN A 143 -0.46 -18.09 15.05
N TRP A 144 -1.51 -17.21 15.04
CA TRP A 144 -2.58 -17.34 16.02
C TRP A 144 -4.00 -17.28 15.43
N VAL A 145 -4.19 -16.58 14.31
CA VAL A 145 -5.54 -16.29 13.80
C VAL A 145 -5.87 -17.12 12.56
N LEU A 146 -4.94 -17.19 11.61
CA LEU A 146 -5.17 -17.86 10.34
C LEU A 146 -4.57 -19.27 10.37
N VAL A 147 -5.43 -20.26 10.20
CA VAL A 147 -5.03 -21.66 10.18
C VAL A 147 -5.17 -22.19 8.76
N ARG A 148 -4.09 -22.77 8.22
CA ARG A 148 -4.15 -23.49 6.96
C ARG A 148 -4.74 -24.88 7.24
N PRO A 149 -5.91 -25.23 6.67
CA PRO A 149 -6.49 -26.55 6.88
C PRO A 149 -5.70 -27.60 6.11
N ASP A 150 -5.63 -28.80 6.67
CA ASP A 150 -5.26 -30.00 5.93
C ASP A 150 -6.49 -30.41 5.09
N LEU A 151 -6.32 -30.44 3.77
CA LEU A 151 -7.41 -30.77 2.84
C LEU A 151 -7.21 -32.14 2.21
N ASP A 152 -6.23 -32.93 2.69
CA ASP A 152 -5.92 -34.27 2.16
C ASP A 152 -5.75 -34.29 0.62
N ASN A 153 -5.08 -33.25 0.11
CA ASN A 153 -4.93 -33.00 -1.32
C ASN A 153 -3.51 -33.27 -1.85
N GLY A 154 -2.69 -33.99 -1.08
CA GLY A 154 -1.29 -34.27 -1.41
C GLY A 154 -0.32 -33.12 -1.19
N VAL A 155 -0.80 -31.92 -0.84
CA VAL A 155 0.08 -30.79 -0.46
C VAL A 155 0.64 -31.04 0.95
N PRO A 156 1.96 -31.01 1.13
CA PRO A 156 2.55 -31.26 2.43
C PRO A 156 2.03 -30.29 3.50
N TYR A 157 1.34 -30.81 4.51
CA TYR A 157 0.73 -30.02 5.60
C TYR A 157 1.77 -29.51 6.60
N TYR A 158 2.89 -30.23 6.76
CA TYR A 158 3.95 -29.86 7.71
C TYR A 158 4.52 -28.46 7.50
N THR A 159 4.26 -27.83 6.36
CA THR A 159 4.69 -26.46 6.09
C THR A 159 3.87 -25.40 6.83
N GLY A 160 2.73 -25.77 7.42
CA GLY A 160 1.87 -24.89 8.20
C GLY A 160 1.34 -23.67 7.46
N ASN A 161 0.86 -22.68 8.20
CA ASN A 161 0.45 -21.40 7.66
C ASN A 161 1.64 -20.45 7.54
N SER A 162 1.94 -19.98 6.32
CA SER A 162 3.00 -19.00 6.03
C SER A 162 2.47 -17.59 5.78
N LEU A 163 1.15 -17.43 5.65
CA LEU A 163 0.46 -16.17 5.33
C LEU A 163 0.22 -15.32 6.60
N PRO A 164 0.54 -14.02 6.56
CA PRO A 164 1.25 -13.25 5.53
C PRO A 164 2.78 -13.39 5.61
N SER A 165 3.50 -13.03 4.53
CA SER A 165 4.97 -12.98 4.51
C SER A 165 5.51 -11.85 5.39
N GLY A 166 6.39 -12.21 6.36
CA GLY A 166 7.01 -11.24 7.26
C GLY A 166 7.97 -10.28 6.54
N HIS A 167 8.87 -10.78 5.68
CA HIS A 167 9.82 -9.97 4.92
C HIS A 167 9.11 -8.99 3.97
N THR A 168 8.08 -9.47 3.28
CA THR A 168 7.30 -8.63 2.37
C THR A 168 6.50 -7.58 3.14
N THR A 169 5.92 -7.92 4.31
CA THR A 169 5.23 -6.93 5.16
C THR A 169 6.20 -5.87 5.65
N PHE A 170 7.40 -6.27 6.10
CA PHE A 170 8.43 -5.34 6.55
C PHE A 170 8.79 -4.34 5.43
N ALA A 171 9.08 -4.84 4.23
CA ALA A 171 9.41 -4.01 3.08
C ALA A 171 8.26 -3.07 2.68
N ALA A 172 7.04 -3.60 2.54
CA ALA A 172 5.87 -2.83 2.14
C ALA A 172 5.49 -1.78 3.20
N ALA A 173 5.53 -2.12 4.48
CA ALA A 173 5.25 -1.20 5.58
C ALA A 173 6.31 -0.09 5.69
N ALA A 174 7.60 -0.39 5.43
CA ALA A 174 8.65 0.62 5.37
C ALA A 174 8.40 1.62 4.23
N VAL A 175 8.02 1.14 3.06
CA VAL A 175 7.62 1.99 1.93
C VAL A 175 6.42 2.87 2.30
N VAL A 176 5.39 2.31 2.93
CA VAL A 176 4.22 3.05 3.40
C VAL A 176 4.62 4.12 4.41
N ALA A 177 5.51 3.83 5.36
CA ALA A 177 5.99 4.82 6.32
C ALA A 177 6.69 6.00 5.62
N VAL A 178 7.57 5.74 4.65
CA VAL A 178 8.21 6.78 3.83
C VAL A 178 7.17 7.55 3.01
N PHE A 179 6.22 6.86 2.38
CA PHE A 179 5.13 7.47 1.61
C PHE A 179 4.29 8.46 2.44
N LEU A 180 4.03 8.14 3.70
CA LEU A 180 3.32 9.03 4.62
C LEU A 180 4.13 10.29 4.93
N MET A 181 5.46 10.21 4.94
CA MET A 181 6.34 11.31 5.29
C MET A 181 6.68 12.24 4.14
N VAL A 182 6.64 11.79 2.89
CA VAL A 182 6.95 12.64 1.73
C VAL A 182 5.85 13.67 1.45
N ALA A 183 6.21 14.75 0.75
CA ALA A 183 5.23 15.74 0.29
C ALA A 183 4.28 15.12 -0.75
N PRO A 184 3.00 15.59 -0.84
CA PRO A 184 2.03 15.03 -1.79
C PRO A 184 2.54 14.92 -3.24
N ARG A 185 3.41 15.83 -3.68
CA ARG A 185 3.99 15.81 -5.03
C ARG A 185 4.93 14.63 -5.29
N TRP A 186 5.54 14.06 -4.24
CA TRP A 186 6.47 12.94 -4.35
C TRP A 186 5.82 11.58 -4.12
N ARG A 187 4.58 11.56 -3.60
CA ARG A 187 3.88 10.31 -3.25
C ARG A 187 3.72 9.33 -4.42
N PRO A 188 3.31 9.75 -5.64
CA PRO A 188 3.19 8.80 -6.74
C PRO A 188 4.53 8.17 -7.12
N LEU A 189 5.61 8.95 -7.14
CA LEU A 189 6.96 8.42 -7.38
C LEU A 189 7.40 7.48 -6.25
N THR A 190 7.17 7.87 -4.99
CA THR A 190 7.50 7.02 -3.83
C THR A 190 6.70 5.72 -3.85
N ALA A 191 5.42 5.77 -4.25
CA ALA A 191 4.60 4.57 -4.42
C ALA A 191 5.16 3.68 -5.54
N ALA A 192 5.56 4.26 -6.68
CA ALA A 192 6.09 3.50 -7.81
C ALA A 192 7.43 2.82 -7.46
N VAL A 193 8.40 3.59 -6.97
CA VAL A 193 9.71 3.05 -6.57
C VAL A 193 9.57 2.05 -5.42
N GLY A 194 8.73 2.40 -4.44
CA GLY A 194 8.48 1.53 -3.29
C GLY A 194 7.71 0.25 -3.65
N ALA A 195 6.78 0.32 -4.60
CA ALA A 195 6.08 -0.87 -5.10
C ALA A 195 7.05 -1.84 -5.78
N VAL A 196 7.90 -1.33 -6.68
CA VAL A 196 8.94 -2.16 -7.33
C VAL A 196 9.84 -2.81 -6.26
N PHE A 197 10.26 -2.03 -5.27
CA PHE A 197 11.07 -2.56 -4.17
C PHE A 197 10.34 -3.64 -3.35
N ALA A 198 9.14 -3.35 -2.84
CA ALA A 198 8.39 -4.28 -2.00
C ALA A 198 8.02 -5.57 -2.75
N THR A 199 7.69 -5.46 -4.06
CA THR A 199 7.39 -6.63 -4.89
C THR A 199 8.65 -7.42 -5.26
N ALA A 200 9.80 -6.77 -5.42
CA ALA A 200 11.08 -7.47 -5.60
C ALA A 200 11.47 -8.28 -4.36
N VAL A 201 11.29 -7.72 -3.14
CA VAL A 201 11.46 -8.48 -1.90
C VAL A 201 10.49 -9.66 -1.83
N GLY A 202 9.21 -9.43 -2.17
CA GLY A 202 8.22 -10.50 -2.23
C GLY A 202 8.60 -11.60 -3.23
N ALA A 203 8.96 -11.22 -4.47
CA ALA A 203 9.44 -12.16 -5.47
C ALA A 203 10.68 -12.95 -4.98
N GLY A 204 11.61 -12.27 -4.31
CA GLY A 204 12.78 -12.91 -3.70
C GLY A 204 12.36 -14.02 -2.71
N THR A 205 11.41 -13.75 -1.80
CA THR A 205 10.95 -14.75 -0.83
C THR A 205 10.20 -15.93 -1.46
N PHE A 206 9.55 -15.71 -2.62
CA PHE A 206 8.96 -16.78 -3.41
C PHE A 206 10.04 -17.60 -4.14
N ILE A 207 11.02 -16.95 -4.76
CA ILE A 207 12.14 -17.59 -5.45
C ILE A 207 12.97 -18.46 -4.49
N GLU A 208 13.15 -17.98 -3.24
CA GLU A 208 13.79 -18.73 -2.16
C GLU A 208 12.92 -19.87 -1.60
N THR A 209 11.69 -20.00 -2.10
CA THR A 209 10.71 -21.01 -1.64
C THR A 209 10.29 -20.88 -0.16
N TRP A 210 10.56 -19.74 0.45
CA TRP A 210 10.15 -19.47 1.84
C TRP A 210 8.66 -19.17 1.98
N HIS A 211 8.05 -18.63 0.93
CA HIS A 211 6.70 -18.13 0.93
C HIS A 211 5.94 -18.44 -0.36
N ARG A 212 4.64 -18.70 -0.23
CA ARG A 212 3.71 -18.89 -1.34
C ARG A 212 3.23 -17.54 -1.91
N PRO A 213 2.76 -17.49 -3.17
CA PRO A 213 2.31 -16.25 -3.81
C PRO A 213 1.28 -15.44 -3.01
N ALA A 214 0.29 -16.09 -2.37
CA ALA A 214 -0.72 -15.43 -1.55
C ALA A 214 -0.13 -14.72 -0.31
N ASP A 215 0.98 -15.22 0.23
CA ASP A 215 1.62 -14.64 1.42
C ASP A 215 2.09 -13.21 1.17
N MET A 216 2.57 -12.93 -0.07
CA MET A 216 2.98 -11.59 -0.49
C MET A 216 1.77 -10.67 -0.70
N VAL A 217 0.72 -11.18 -1.36
CA VAL A 217 -0.51 -10.41 -1.57
C VAL A 217 -1.10 -9.96 -0.23
N ALA A 218 -1.20 -10.88 0.73
CA ALA A 218 -1.66 -10.56 2.09
C ALA A 218 -0.77 -9.53 2.78
N ALA A 219 0.56 -9.61 2.61
CA ALA A 219 1.50 -8.67 3.19
C ALA A 219 1.32 -7.23 2.66
N TYR A 220 1.10 -7.05 1.34
CA TYR A 220 0.80 -5.74 0.76
C TYR A 220 -0.50 -5.17 1.31
N LEU A 221 -1.53 -6.00 1.48
CA LEU A 221 -2.83 -5.59 2.04
C LEU A 221 -2.72 -5.18 3.50
N VAL A 222 -1.96 -5.92 4.32
CA VAL A 222 -1.69 -5.54 5.73
C VAL A 222 -0.98 -4.19 5.79
N ALA A 223 0.05 -3.97 4.97
CA ALA A 223 0.77 -2.70 4.93
C ALA A 223 -0.13 -1.53 4.48
N ALA A 224 -0.97 -1.76 3.46
CA ALA A 224 -1.92 -0.76 2.97
C ALA A 224 -2.99 -0.43 4.01
N PHE A 225 -3.53 -1.41 4.72
CA PHE A 225 -4.50 -1.23 5.80
C PHE A 225 -3.94 -0.26 6.86
N TRP A 226 -2.77 -0.54 7.39
CA TRP A 226 -2.14 0.32 8.39
C TRP A 226 -1.71 1.68 7.84
N GLY A 227 -1.35 1.74 6.55
CA GLY A 227 -1.12 3.00 5.83
C GLY A 227 -2.37 3.89 5.78
N LEU A 228 -3.54 3.31 5.53
CA LEU A 228 -4.82 4.01 5.53
C LEU A 228 -5.19 4.49 6.95
N VAL A 229 -5.05 3.64 7.96
CA VAL A 229 -5.29 4.00 9.37
C VAL A 229 -4.39 5.15 9.80
N ALA A 230 -3.08 5.04 9.57
CA ALA A 230 -2.12 6.10 9.89
C ALA A 230 -2.40 7.40 9.13
N GLY A 231 -2.69 7.30 7.83
CA GLY A 231 -3.04 8.46 7.00
C GLY A 231 -4.27 9.20 7.54
N TYR A 232 -5.28 8.46 7.98
CA TYR A 232 -6.46 9.05 8.63
C TYR A 232 -6.12 9.76 9.93
N VAL A 233 -5.35 9.12 10.82
CA VAL A 233 -4.93 9.71 12.11
C VAL A 233 -4.12 10.99 11.88
N ILE A 234 -3.13 10.95 10.98
CA ILE A 234 -2.30 12.13 10.65
C ILE A 234 -3.16 13.26 10.08
N LEU A 235 -4.15 12.95 9.23
CA LEU A 235 -5.03 13.95 8.64
C LEU A 235 -5.89 14.65 9.69
N ARG A 236 -6.35 13.91 10.71
CA ARG A 236 -7.19 14.47 11.80
C ARG A 236 -6.41 15.39 12.72
N THR A 237 -5.12 15.15 12.90
CA THR A 237 -4.25 15.95 13.78
C THR A 237 -3.50 17.07 13.07
N GLY A 238 -3.27 16.92 11.75
CA GLY A 238 -2.54 17.90 10.94
C GLY A 238 -3.17 18.06 9.56
N PRO A 239 -4.24 18.89 9.41
CA PRO A 239 -4.97 19.03 8.15
C PRO A 239 -4.10 19.49 6.97
N ASP A 240 -2.98 20.15 7.26
CA ASP A 240 -2.01 20.61 6.24
C ASP A 240 -1.14 19.50 5.64
N TRP A 241 -1.10 18.33 6.27
CA TRP A 241 -0.26 17.22 5.86
C TRP A 241 -0.57 16.71 4.44
N ASN A 242 -1.86 16.71 4.04
CA ASN A 242 -2.32 16.21 2.76
C ASN A 242 -2.81 17.32 1.82
N ILE A 243 -2.22 18.53 1.89
CA ILE A 243 -2.59 19.63 1.03
C ILE A 243 -1.62 19.75 -0.14
N ARG A 244 -2.18 19.77 -1.35
CA ARG A 244 -1.42 20.05 -2.58
C ARG A 244 -1.09 21.54 -2.65
N GLY A 245 0.14 21.84 -3.08
CA GLY A 245 0.53 23.20 -3.45
C GLY A 245 -0.26 23.74 -4.65
N THR A 246 -0.09 25.02 -4.95
CA THR A 246 -0.61 25.64 -6.17
C THR A 246 0.21 25.17 -7.38
N ARG A 247 -0.45 25.06 -8.55
CA ARG A 247 0.22 24.78 -9.81
C ARG A 247 1.04 26.00 -10.23
N THR A 248 2.32 25.80 -10.48
CA THR A 248 3.23 26.84 -10.98
C THR A 248 4.03 26.31 -12.16
N ALA A 249 4.69 27.18 -12.92
CA ALA A 249 5.58 26.76 -14.01
C ALA A 249 6.70 25.81 -13.52
N ARG A 250 7.20 26.00 -12.28
CA ARG A 250 8.19 25.13 -11.64
C ARG A 250 7.60 23.83 -11.09
N HIS A 251 6.30 23.79 -10.80
CA HIS A 251 5.60 22.63 -10.24
C HIS A 251 4.28 22.38 -10.97
N PRO A 252 4.32 21.87 -12.21
CA PRO A 252 3.12 21.65 -13.02
C PRO A 252 2.19 20.58 -12.42
N HIS A 253 2.73 19.67 -11.63
CA HIS A 253 1.99 18.58 -10.96
C HIS A 253 2.11 18.65 -9.43
N PRO A 254 1.37 19.54 -8.74
CA PRO A 254 1.48 19.72 -7.29
C PRO A 254 1.03 18.49 -6.47
N GLY A 255 0.27 17.58 -7.08
CA GLY A 255 -0.10 16.27 -6.51
C GLY A 255 0.74 15.09 -6.99
N GLY A 256 1.88 15.37 -7.65
CA GLY A 256 2.71 14.38 -8.31
C GLY A 256 2.27 14.04 -9.73
N HIS A 257 3.19 13.52 -10.52
CA HIS A 257 2.91 13.19 -11.92
C HIS A 257 2.03 11.93 -12.01
N PRO A 258 0.89 11.97 -12.71
CA PRO A 258 -0.05 10.84 -12.77
C PRO A 258 0.50 9.61 -13.49
N LEU A 259 1.54 9.78 -14.29
CA LEU A 259 2.17 8.69 -15.03
C LEU A 259 2.60 7.53 -14.12
N TRP A 260 3.08 7.83 -12.91
CA TRP A 260 3.51 6.81 -11.96
C TRP A 260 2.36 5.91 -11.51
N ASP A 261 1.19 6.51 -11.22
CA ASP A 261 0.01 5.73 -10.86
C ASP A 261 -0.50 4.91 -12.06
N VAL A 262 -0.51 5.51 -13.27
CA VAL A 262 -0.92 4.82 -14.51
C VAL A 262 0.02 3.65 -14.79
N ALA A 263 1.33 3.87 -14.67
CA ALA A 263 2.32 2.80 -14.88
C ALA A 263 2.10 1.64 -13.91
N LEU A 264 1.85 1.91 -12.63
CA LEU A 264 1.55 0.88 -11.64
C LEU A 264 0.26 0.11 -11.97
N TRP A 265 -0.81 0.81 -12.36
CA TRP A 265 -2.07 0.18 -12.74
C TRP A 265 -1.92 -0.70 -13.98
N VAL A 266 -1.25 -0.19 -15.01
CA VAL A 266 -1.07 -0.93 -16.28
C VAL A 266 -0.16 -2.14 -16.07
N THR A 267 0.99 -1.95 -15.41
CA THR A 267 1.94 -3.06 -15.18
C THR A 267 1.35 -4.11 -14.23
N GLY A 268 0.75 -3.69 -13.12
CA GLY A 268 0.14 -4.61 -12.17
C GLY A 268 -1.05 -5.37 -12.78
N GLY A 269 -1.88 -4.69 -13.58
CA GLY A 269 -2.97 -5.33 -14.33
C GLY A 269 -2.46 -6.31 -15.38
N ALA A 270 -1.43 -5.94 -16.14
CA ALA A 270 -0.80 -6.83 -17.11
C ALA A 270 -0.19 -8.07 -16.45
N MET A 271 0.43 -7.91 -15.27
CA MET A 271 0.97 -9.03 -14.49
C MET A 271 -0.14 -9.99 -14.01
N LEU A 272 -1.29 -9.47 -13.55
CA LEU A 272 -2.41 -10.33 -13.17
C LEU A 272 -3.02 -11.07 -14.38
N LEU A 273 -3.16 -10.38 -15.51
CA LEU A 273 -3.59 -11.03 -16.76
C LEU A 273 -2.58 -12.09 -17.21
N GLY A 274 -1.30 -11.79 -17.10
CA GLY A 274 -0.21 -12.73 -17.37
C GLY A 274 -0.21 -13.93 -16.40
N ALA A 275 -0.50 -13.69 -15.12
CA ALA A 275 -0.63 -14.76 -14.11
C ALA A 275 -1.80 -15.68 -14.45
N TRP A 276 -2.96 -15.12 -14.79
CA TRP A 276 -4.12 -15.89 -15.22
C TRP A 276 -3.82 -16.69 -16.51
N TRP A 277 -3.25 -16.02 -17.52
CA TRP A 277 -2.87 -16.71 -18.77
C TRP A 277 -1.83 -17.81 -18.54
N GLY A 278 -0.84 -17.57 -17.68
CA GLY A 278 0.15 -18.58 -17.28
C GLY A 278 -0.48 -19.77 -16.57
N PHE A 279 -1.47 -19.52 -15.68
CA PHE A 279 -2.22 -20.58 -15.00
C PHE A 279 -3.03 -21.43 -16.00
N GLU A 280 -3.74 -20.82 -16.94
CA GLU A 280 -4.47 -21.55 -18.00
C GLU A 280 -3.51 -22.31 -18.92
N SER A 281 -2.36 -21.72 -19.25
CA SER A 281 -1.33 -22.38 -20.09
C SER A 281 -0.64 -23.54 -19.36
N ALA A 282 -0.66 -23.55 -18.01
CA ALA A 282 -0.23 -24.69 -17.21
C ALA A 282 -1.27 -25.82 -17.12
N GLY A 283 -2.42 -25.65 -17.78
CA GLY A 283 -3.54 -26.60 -17.76
C GLY A 283 -4.68 -26.23 -16.83
N GLY A 284 -4.61 -25.04 -16.20
CA GLY A 284 -5.66 -24.51 -15.34
C GLY A 284 -6.06 -25.44 -14.20
N THR A 285 -7.32 -25.42 -13.82
CA THR A 285 -7.85 -26.28 -12.75
C THR A 285 -7.81 -27.77 -13.08
N ALA A 286 -7.85 -28.13 -14.36
CA ALA A 286 -7.80 -29.52 -14.79
C ALA A 286 -6.43 -30.18 -14.50
N ALA A 287 -5.34 -29.45 -14.68
CA ALA A 287 -4.00 -29.94 -14.40
C ALA A 287 -3.75 -30.14 -12.90
N LEU A 288 -4.44 -29.41 -12.03
CA LEU A 288 -4.30 -29.56 -10.58
C LEU A 288 -4.77 -30.91 -10.03
N THR A 289 -5.60 -31.62 -10.77
CA THR A 289 -6.13 -32.96 -10.40
C THR A 289 -5.40 -34.11 -11.11
N ALA A 290 -4.54 -33.78 -12.10
CA ALA A 290 -3.67 -34.75 -12.73
C ALA A 290 -2.48 -35.07 -11.83
N GLU A 291 -1.91 -36.30 -11.92
CA GLU A 291 -0.70 -36.63 -11.17
C GLU A 291 0.45 -35.69 -11.57
N PRO A 292 1.06 -34.95 -10.61
CA PRO A 292 1.99 -33.88 -10.93
C PRO A 292 3.41 -34.42 -11.12
N ASP A 293 3.66 -35.21 -12.15
CA ASP A 293 5.01 -35.68 -12.45
C ASP A 293 5.89 -34.62 -13.14
N TRP A 294 5.37 -33.44 -13.42
CA TRP A 294 6.13 -32.40 -14.11
C TRP A 294 5.68 -30.97 -13.76
N TYR A 295 6.65 -30.14 -13.45
CA TYR A 295 6.44 -28.71 -13.23
C TYR A 295 6.85 -27.93 -14.46
N SER A 296 5.91 -27.22 -15.08
CA SER A 296 6.15 -26.40 -16.26
C SER A 296 6.66 -25.00 -15.88
N GLY A 297 7.30 -24.33 -16.87
CA GLY A 297 7.64 -22.92 -16.70
C GLY A 297 6.46 -21.99 -16.48
N TRP A 298 5.29 -22.40 -16.87
CA TRP A 298 4.06 -21.65 -16.66
C TRP A 298 3.67 -21.58 -15.20
N HIS A 299 3.88 -22.64 -14.41
CA HIS A 299 3.65 -22.65 -12.97
C HIS A 299 4.53 -21.62 -12.25
N PHE A 300 5.82 -21.56 -12.60
CA PHE A 300 6.72 -20.54 -12.06
C PHE A 300 6.30 -19.15 -12.49
N LEU A 301 5.95 -18.94 -13.76
CA LEU A 301 5.57 -17.65 -14.30
C LEU A 301 4.34 -17.08 -13.60
N TYR A 302 3.25 -17.86 -13.52
CA TYR A 302 2.04 -17.36 -12.85
C TYR A 302 2.30 -17.10 -11.35
N GLY A 303 3.12 -17.91 -10.70
CA GLY A 303 3.50 -17.72 -9.31
C GLY A 303 4.19 -16.38 -9.06
N VAL A 304 5.23 -16.04 -9.87
CA VAL A 304 5.94 -14.75 -9.76
C VAL A 304 5.02 -13.58 -10.09
N LEU A 305 4.25 -13.68 -11.17
CA LEU A 305 3.35 -12.60 -11.60
C LEU A 305 2.24 -12.35 -10.59
N PHE A 306 1.68 -13.41 -9.98
CA PHE A 306 0.69 -13.28 -8.93
C PHE A 306 1.28 -12.80 -7.61
N ALA A 307 2.52 -13.15 -7.29
CA ALA A 307 3.22 -12.63 -6.11
C ALA A 307 3.52 -11.13 -6.20
N THR A 308 3.67 -10.57 -7.40
CA THR A 308 4.15 -9.21 -7.63
C THR A 308 3.07 -8.25 -8.12
N GLY A 309 2.25 -8.66 -9.09
CA GLY A 309 1.23 -7.81 -9.71
C GLY A 309 0.28 -7.12 -8.72
N PRO A 310 -0.32 -7.84 -7.76
CA PRO A 310 -1.18 -7.25 -6.73
C PRO A 310 -0.49 -6.19 -5.89
N GLY A 311 0.82 -6.32 -5.62
CA GLY A 311 1.59 -5.32 -4.90
C GLY A 311 1.61 -3.98 -5.64
N LEU A 312 1.86 -4.01 -6.95
CA LEU A 312 1.82 -2.79 -7.78
C LEU A 312 0.44 -2.13 -7.74
N LEU A 313 -0.64 -2.93 -7.83
CA LEU A 313 -2.02 -2.43 -7.78
C LEU A 313 -2.38 -1.83 -6.42
N VAL A 314 -1.95 -2.45 -5.32
CA VAL A 314 -2.18 -1.96 -3.96
C VAL A 314 -1.50 -0.60 -3.78
N PHE A 315 -0.26 -0.43 -4.21
CA PHE A 315 0.43 0.86 -4.12
C PHE A 315 -0.15 1.92 -5.07
N ALA A 316 -0.62 1.53 -6.26
CA ALA A 316 -1.35 2.40 -7.16
C ALA A 316 -2.66 2.91 -6.53
N ALA A 317 -3.43 1.99 -5.95
CA ALA A 317 -4.68 2.32 -5.25
C ALA A 317 -4.43 3.23 -4.05
N LEU A 318 -3.41 2.94 -3.24
CA LEU A 318 -3.02 3.75 -2.10
C LEU A 318 -2.64 5.17 -2.54
N SER A 319 -1.76 5.32 -3.53
CA SER A 319 -1.35 6.61 -4.09
C SER A 319 -2.54 7.39 -4.66
N GLY A 320 -3.39 6.74 -5.45
CA GLY A 320 -4.60 7.32 -6.02
C GLY A 320 -5.58 7.79 -4.95
N PHE A 321 -5.81 6.97 -3.91
CA PHE A 321 -6.68 7.31 -2.79
C PHE A 321 -6.19 8.54 -2.02
N PHE A 322 -4.90 8.58 -1.65
CA PHE A 322 -4.32 9.74 -0.96
C PHE A 322 -4.37 11.00 -1.83
N ARG A 323 -4.18 10.87 -3.14
CA ARG A 323 -4.33 11.97 -4.09
C ARG A 323 -5.79 12.44 -4.20
N TRP A 324 -6.74 11.53 -4.22
CA TRP A 324 -8.16 11.85 -4.23
C TRP A 324 -8.60 12.57 -2.94
N GLN A 325 -8.10 12.14 -1.78
CA GLN A 325 -8.36 12.74 -0.47
C GLN A 325 -7.59 14.05 -0.22
N SER A 326 -6.64 14.42 -1.09
CA SER A 326 -5.83 15.63 -0.84
C SER A 326 -6.64 16.91 -0.97
N GLY A 327 -6.48 17.82 0.01
CA GLY A 327 -6.99 19.19 -0.03
C GLY A 327 -6.28 20.06 -1.08
N ARG A 328 -6.88 21.18 -1.45
CA ARG A 328 -6.30 22.19 -2.37
C ARG A 328 -6.20 23.52 -1.66
N ARG A 329 -5.07 24.22 -1.83
CA ARG A 329 -4.95 25.65 -1.51
C ARG A 329 -5.57 26.44 -2.64
N ARG A 330 -6.54 27.32 -2.33
CA ARG A 330 -7.03 28.32 -3.26
C ARG A 330 -6.60 29.70 -2.72
N LEU A 331 -6.07 30.54 -3.60
CA LEU A 331 -5.95 31.97 -3.32
C LEU A 331 -7.37 32.51 -3.27
N ALA A 332 -7.72 33.26 -2.24
CA ALA A 332 -8.96 34.01 -2.22
C ALA A 332 -8.85 35.08 -3.34
N ALA A 333 -9.92 35.26 -4.12
CA ALA A 333 -10.01 36.38 -5.01
C ALA A 333 -9.86 37.68 -4.18
N PRO A 334 -9.21 38.75 -4.73
CA PRO A 334 -9.28 40.06 -4.12
C PRO A 334 -10.76 40.41 -3.87
N ARG A 335 -11.08 40.91 -2.71
CA ARG A 335 -12.38 41.54 -2.48
C ARG A 335 -12.26 42.91 -3.07
N ASP A 336 -13.00 43.14 -4.14
CA ASP A 336 -13.21 44.46 -4.75
C ASP A 336 -13.86 45.38 -3.73
#